data_14b8c59a3f57e007066fd48de35c45f8
#
_entry.id   14b8c59a3f57e007066fd48de35c45f8
#
_cell.length_a   1.000
_cell.length_b   1.000
_cell.length_c   1.000
_cell.angle_alpha   90.00
_cell.angle_beta   90.00
_cell.angle_gamma   90.00
#
_symmetry.space_group_name_H-M   'P 1'
#
loop_
_entity.id
_entity.type
_entity.pdbx_description
1 polymer ?
#
loop_
_entity_poly.entity_id
_entity_poly.type
_entity_poly.pdbx_seq_one_letter_code
_entity_poly.pdbx_strand_id
1 'polypeptide(L)'
;MKNVTYFFILFLLILTPPLFADKNSNEEVLKRLDRIIDNKTAYHVQKEKEIVDLKQRLHRSKDNREKYELCGSLFNAYLHYQADSALYYINGKMNLLPLLNHPELKNEIVINRAEVMGVMGMYNEALEQLERVDPLELERETLAYYYRTYRAYYGWVADYTTNDAEKVKYLKKTDAYRDSILIATDPCVDRSIVWAEKKIINGRVDSALVILSDLLKETPDERQKGYIYYTLSEAYDMRGDIQKEIYYLALTAITDLKSSIREYASLQKLAQLMYEVGDLDRAYKYLNCSMEDAVACNARLRFIEVTQFFPIIDKAYKLKEERERQISRTLLISVSLLSLFLLAAIFYLYRWMKKLSVTVSYTHLRAHETLANL
;
A
#
# COMPACT_ATOMS: atom_id res chain seq x y z
N MET A 1 42.78 -20.97 29.21
CA MET A 1 42.14 -20.96 27.89
C MET A 1 40.60 -20.89 27.92
N LYS A 2 39.90 -21.40 28.93
CA LYS A 2 38.41 -21.33 29.03
C LYS A 2 37.84 -19.91 29.22
N ASN A 3 38.54 -19.01 29.90
CA ASN A 3 38.06 -17.65 30.19
C ASN A 3 38.18 -16.68 29.01
N VAL A 4 39.03 -16.96 28.04
CA VAL A 4 39.17 -16.13 26.81
C VAL A 4 38.05 -16.41 25.82
N THR A 5 37.57 -17.65 25.78
CA THR A 5 36.46 -18.06 24.90
C THR A 5 35.12 -17.41 25.32
N TYR A 6 34.89 -17.29 26.65
CA TYR A 6 33.70 -16.60 27.18
C TYR A 6 33.72 -15.09 26.94
N PHE A 7 34.91 -14.48 26.99
CA PHE A 7 35.05 -13.05 26.69
C PHE A 7 34.80 -12.73 25.20
N PHE A 8 35.23 -13.64 24.30
CA PHE A 8 34.97 -13.47 22.85
C PHE A 8 33.49 -13.69 22.47
N ILE A 9 32.79 -14.62 23.11
CA ILE A 9 31.36 -14.86 22.93
C ILE A 9 30.53 -13.69 23.46
N LEU A 10 30.91 -13.11 24.60
CA LEU A 10 30.28 -11.93 25.21
C LEU A 10 30.53 -10.67 24.35
N PHE A 11 31.71 -10.54 23.73
CA PHE A 11 32.06 -9.41 22.86
C PHE A 11 31.36 -9.48 21.48
N LEU A 12 31.10 -10.70 20.97
CA LEU A 12 30.31 -10.89 19.75
C LEU A 12 28.81 -10.57 19.96
N LEU A 13 28.28 -10.76 21.18
CA LEU A 13 26.90 -10.39 21.52
C LEU A 13 26.67 -8.87 21.69
N ILE A 14 27.76 -8.10 21.97
CA ILE A 14 27.69 -6.63 22.13
C ILE A 14 27.82 -5.90 20.77
N LEU A 15 28.30 -6.58 19.73
CA LEU A 15 28.52 -6.01 18.39
C LEU A 15 27.39 -6.29 17.40
N THR A 16 26.29 -6.88 17.83
CA THR A 16 25.08 -6.92 17.00
C THR A 16 24.32 -5.62 17.19
N PRO A 17 24.27 -4.72 16.18
CA PRO A 17 23.41 -3.55 16.25
C PRO A 17 21.94 -3.99 16.41
N PRO A 18 21.04 -3.10 16.80
CA PRO A 18 19.64 -3.42 17.12
C PRO A 18 18.81 -3.76 15.86
N LEU A 19 19.25 -4.76 15.09
CA LEU A 19 18.52 -5.29 13.94
C LEU A 19 17.21 -5.95 14.35
N PHE A 20 17.09 -6.38 15.60
CA PHE A 20 15.90 -7.07 16.11
C PHE A 20 14.74 -6.14 16.49
N ALA A 21 15.02 -4.89 16.89
CA ALA A 21 13.98 -3.95 17.28
C ALA A 21 13.20 -3.44 16.07
N ASP A 22 13.88 -3.12 14.96
CA ASP A 22 13.25 -2.64 13.72
C ASP A 22 12.44 -3.74 13.03
N LYS A 23 12.89 -4.99 13.07
CA LYS A 23 12.18 -6.12 12.46
C LYS A 23 10.85 -6.45 13.16
N ASN A 24 10.78 -6.31 14.48
CA ASN A 24 9.55 -6.48 15.26
C ASN A 24 8.55 -5.34 14.98
N SER A 25 9.02 -4.12 14.82
CA SER A 25 8.19 -2.96 14.49
C SER A 25 7.56 -3.08 13.10
N ASN A 26 8.34 -3.53 12.10
CA ASN A 26 7.84 -3.75 10.75
C ASN A 26 6.78 -4.85 10.71
N GLU A 27 7.02 -5.98 11.37
CA GLU A 27 6.05 -7.07 11.38
C GLU A 27 4.73 -6.66 12.04
N GLU A 28 4.76 -5.83 13.06
CA GLU A 28 3.55 -5.31 13.71
C GLU A 28 2.76 -4.38 12.78
N VAL A 29 3.43 -3.42 12.12
CA VAL A 29 2.77 -2.49 11.20
C VAL A 29 2.24 -3.21 9.95
N LEU A 30 2.96 -4.20 9.42
CA LEU A 30 2.51 -5.02 8.30
C LEU A 30 1.29 -5.87 8.67
N LYS A 31 1.26 -6.51 9.84
CA LYS A 31 0.07 -7.22 10.34
C LYS A 31 -1.13 -6.30 10.54
N ARG A 32 -0.89 -5.05 10.95
CA ARG A 32 -1.95 -4.05 11.03
C ARG A 32 -2.47 -3.69 9.65
N LEU A 33 -1.59 -3.51 8.66
CA LEU A 33 -1.95 -3.26 7.27
C LEU A 33 -2.75 -4.44 6.69
N ASP A 34 -2.29 -5.67 6.91
CA ASP A 34 -2.99 -6.89 6.46
C ASP A 34 -4.44 -6.93 6.94
N ARG A 35 -4.68 -6.62 8.23
CA ARG A 35 -6.04 -6.54 8.80
C ARG A 35 -6.88 -5.41 8.21
N ILE A 36 -6.27 -4.28 7.87
CA ILE A 36 -6.96 -3.15 7.24
C ILE A 36 -7.37 -3.49 5.82
N ILE A 37 -6.51 -4.14 5.05
CA ILE A 37 -6.84 -4.62 3.70
C ILE A 37 -8.00 -5.61 3.75
N ASP A 38 -7.96 -6.57 4.68
CA ASP A 38 -9.03 -7.57 4.83
C ASP A 38 -10.39 -6.93 5.22
N ASN A 39 -10.35 -5.76 5.88
CA ASN A 39 -11.53 -5.01 6.31
C ASN A 39 -11.79 -3.74 5.49
N LYS A 40 -11.15 -3.55 4.32
CA LYS A 40 -11.25 -2.30 3.53
C LYS A 40 -12.70 -1.93 3.16
N THR A 41 -13.56 -2.92 2.98
CA THR A 41 -14.98 -2.72 2.68
C THR A 41 -15.70 -1.87 3.75
N ALA A 42 -15.32 -1.98 5.03
CA ALA A 42 -15.94 -1.19 6.09
C ALA A 42 -15.66 0.32 5.93
N TYR A 43 -14.44 0.68 5.51
CA TYR A 43 -14.08 2.07 5.23
C TYR A 43 -14.81 2.60 3.99
N HIS A 44 -14.94 1.76 2.94
CA HIS A 44 -15.71 2.11 1.75
C HIS A 44 -17.19 2.35 2.08
N VAL A 45 -17.82 1.52 2.93
CA VAL A 45 -19.19 1.72 3.39
C VAL A 45 -19.35 3.05 4.15
N GLN A 46 -18.36 3.42 4.96
CA GLN A 46 -18.37 4.72 5.65
C GLN A 46 -18.26 5.87 4.66
N LYS A 47 -17.37 5.78 3.66
CA LYS A 47 -17.22 6.78 2.59
C LYS A 47 -18.48 6.94 1.75
N GLU A 48 -19.14 5.84 1.40
CA GLU A 48 -20.41 5.87 0.66
C GLU A 48 -21.53 6.54 1.47
N LYS A 49 -21.58 6.36 2.78
CA LYS A 49 -22.55 7.07 3.64
C LYS A 49 -22.34 8.58 3.61
N GLU A 50 -21.09 9.04 3.70
CA GLU A 50 -20.73 10.46 3.56
C GLU A 50 -21.20 11.01 2.22
N ILE A 51 -20.90 10.30 1.14
CA ILE A 51 -21.29 10.67 -0.23
C ILE A 51 -22.82 10.72 -0.40
N VAL A 52 -23.54 9.75 0.16
CA VAL A 52 -25.00 9.70 0.11
C VAL A 52 -25.61 10.91 0.84
N ASP A 53 -25.09 11.28 2.01
CA ASP A 53 -25.53 12.48 2.73
C ASP A 53 -25.33 13.75 1.90
N LEU A 54 -24.14 13.94 1.32
CA LEU A 54 -23.85 15.08 0.44
C LEU A 54 -24.80 15.14 -0.76
N LYS A 55 -25.09 14.01 -1.40
CA LYS A 55 -26.05 13.91 -2.51
C LYS A 55 -27.47 14.28 -2.10
N GLN A 56 -27.92 13.82 -0.92
CA GLN A 56 -29.23 14.16 -0.41
C GLN A 56 -29.35 15.65 -0.10
N ARG A 57 -28.32 16.25 0.47
CA ARG A 57 -28.26 17.70 0.71
C ARG A 57 -28.29 18.48 -0.61
N LEU A 58 -27.49 18.06 -1.61
CA LEU A 58 -27.50 18.68 -2.93
C LEU A 58 -28.89 18.62 -3.60
N HIS A 59 -29.57 17.48 -3.49
CA HIS A 59 -30.93 17.33 -4.06
C HIS A 59 -31.96 18.20 -3.35
N ARG A 60 -31.85 18.41 -2.04
CA ARG A 60 -32.79 19.23 -1.25
C ARG A 60 -32.53 20.73 -1.36
N SER A 61 -31.33 21.14 -1.65
CA SER A 61 -30.94 22.53 -1.72
C SER A 61 -31.67 23.24 -2.89
N LYS A 62 -32.15 24.45 -2.63
CA LYS A 62 -32.72 25.35 -3.63
C LYS A 62 -31.79 26.52 -3.95
N ASP A 63 -30.82 26.79 -3.10
CA ASP A 63 -29.84 27.85 -3.28
C ASP A 63 -28.70 27.42 -4.19
N ASN A 64 -28.40 28.23 -5.21
CA ASN A 64 -27.35 27.95 -6.19
C ASN A 64 -25.94 28.01 -5.58
N ARG A 65 -25.72 28.85 -4.57
CA ARG A 65 -24.44 28.93 -3.85
C ARG A 65 -24.21 27.68 -3.05
N GLU A 66 -25.21 27.22 -2.28
CA GLU A 66 -25.14 25.98 -1.53
C GLU A 66 -24.91 24.77 -2.47
N LYS A 67 -25.61 24.72 -3.60
CA LYS A 67 -25.38 23.66 -4.62
C LYS A 67 -23.96 23.66 -5.14
N TYR A 68 -23.38 24.83 -5.37
CA TYR A 68 -22.00 24.99 -5.83
C TYR A 68 -21.02 24.41 -4.79
N GLU A 69 -21.16 24.76 -3.52
CA GLU A 69 -20.34 24.26 -2.41
C GLU A 69 -20.49 22.73 -2.22
N LEU A 70 -21.72 22.22 -2.33
CA LEU A 70 -21.98 20.78 -2.25
C LEU A 70 -21.40 20.00 -3.43
N CYS A 71 -21.42 20.56 -4.65
CA CYS A 71 -20.71 19.98 -5.77
C CYS A 71 -19.19 19.94 -5.54
N GLY A 72 -18.62 21.00 -4.92
CA GLY A 72 -17.23 21.00 -4.51
C GLY A 72 -16.90 19.94 -3.45
N SER A 73 -17.77 19.80 -2.45
CA SER A 73 -17.62 18.75 -1.43
C SER A 73 -17.70 17.35 -2.04
N LEU A 74 -18.61 17.12 -2.98
CA LEU A 74 -18.73 15.85 -3.72
C LEU A 74 -17.53 15.61 -4.63
N PHE A 75 -17.01 16.63 -5.32
CA PHE A 75 -15.77 16.53 -6.07
C PHE A 75 -14.62 16.04 -5.17
N ASN A 76 -14.40 16.69 -4.02
CA ASN A 76 -13.36 16.30 -3.08
C ASN A 76 -13.54 14.88 -2.51
N ALA A 77 -14.80 14.49 -2.26
CA ALA A 77 -15.12 13.15 -1.78
C ALA A 77 -14.80 12.06 -2.81
N TYR A 78 -14.94 12.37 -4.10
CA TYR A 78 -14.76 11.43 -5.19
C TYR A 78 -13.38 11.45 -5.85
N LEU A 79 -12.60 12.53 -5.73
CA LEU A 79 -11.37 12.77 -6.51
C LEU A 79 -10.40 11.58 -6.51
N HIS A 80 -10.12 11.01 -5.35
CA HIS A 80 -9.24 9.85 -5.18
C HIS A 80 -9.99 8.56 -4.85
N TYR A 81 -11.31 8.56 -5.00
CA TYR A 81 -12.19 7.41 -4.73
C TYR A 81 -12.84 6.86 -6.01
N GLN A 82 -13.37 7.76 -6.84
CA GLN A 82 -14.00 7.44 -8.14
C GLN A 82 -13.93 8.67 -9.05
N ALA A 83 -12.88 8.79 -9.85
CA ALA A 83 -12.54 9.99 -10.62
C ALA A 83 -13.62 10.41 -11.63
N ASP A 84 -14.34 9.47 -12.26
CA ASP A 84 -15.47 9.81 -13.17
C ASP A 84 -16.57 10.59 -12.45
N SER A 85 -16.90 10.19 -11.22
CA SER A 85 -17.89 10.91 -10.41
C SER A 85 -17.37 12.28 -9.97
N ALA A 86 -16.06 12.42 -9.67
CA ALA A 86 -15.46 13.72 -9.41
C ALA A 86 -15.60 14.65 -10.61
N LEU A 87 -15.31 14.16 -11.80
CA LEU A 87 -15.48 14.92 -13.05
C LEU A 87 -16.94 15.34 -13.28
N TYR A 88 -17.90 14.49 -12.96
CA TYR A 88 -19.33 14.82 -13.06
C TYR A 88 -19.69 16.01 -12.15
N TYR A 89 -19.24 16.01 -10.89
CA TYR A 89 -19.58 17.09 -9.95
C TYR A 89 -18.85 18.39 -10.23
N ILE A 90 -17.61 18.35 -10.73
CA ILE A 90 -16.92 19.57 -11.14
C ILE A 90 -17.57 20.21 -12.39
N ASN A 91 -18.11 19.41 -13.32
CA ASN A 91 -18.94 19.90 -14.39
C ASN A 91 -20.26 20.52 -13.86
N GLY A 92 -20.81 19.97 -12.77
CA GLY A 92 -21.93 20.56 -12.06
C GLY A 92 -21.62 21.96 -11.51
N LYS A 93 -20.44 22.17 -10.91
CA LYS A 93 -19.96 23.50 -10.50
C LYS A 93 -19.91 24.47 -11.68
N MET A 94 -19.38 24.03 -12.82
CA MET A 94 -19.28 24.84 -14.04
C MET A 94 -20.65 25.30 -14.55
N ASN A 95 -21.66 24.43 -14.51
CA ASN A 95 -23.01 24.75 -14.94
C ASN A 95 -23.73 25.75 -14.01
N LEU A 96 -23.35 25.80 -12.74
CA LEU A 96 -23.90 26.75 -11.76
C LEU A 96 -23.25 28.14 -11.84
N LEU A 97 -22.04 28.24 -12.37
CA LEU A 97 -21.25 29.46 -12.41
C LEU A 97 -22.00 30.69 -12.98
N PRO A 98 -22.71 30.57 -14.14
CA PRO A 98 -23.46 31.73 -14.68
C PRO A 98 -24.58 32.25 -13.76
N LEU A 99 -25.06 31.42 -12.83
CA LEU A 99 -26.12 31.75 -11.89
C LEU A 99 -25.63 32.44 -10.61
N LEU A 100 -24.30 32.43 -10.39
CA LEU A 100 -23.69 32.97 -9.17
C LEU A 100 -23.14 34.39 -9.34
N ASN A 101 -22.94 34.87 -10.59
CA ASN A 101 -22.30 36.16 -10.91
C ASN A 101 -20.91 36.33 -10.26
N HIS A 102 -20.15 35.22 -10.12
CA HIS A 102 -18.81 35.15 -9.53
C HIS A 102 -17.80 34.58 -10.54
N PRO A 103 -17.36 35.38 -11.54
CA PRO A 103 -16.48 34.90 -12.60
C PRO A 103 -15.12 34.40 -12.10
N GLU A 104 -14.62 34.89 -10.95
CA GLU A 104 -13.37 34.48 -10.31
C GLU A 104 -13.33 33.00 -9.93
N LEU A 105 -14.50 32.40 -9.66
CA LEU A 105 -14.63 30.97 -9.33
C LEU A 105 -14.29 30.06 -10.53
N LYS A 106 -14.25 30.60 -11.75
CA LYS A 106 -13.97 29.84 -12.98
C LYS A 106 -12.58 29.20 -12.93
N ASN A 107 -11.57 29.91 -12.47
CA ASN A 107 -10.20 29.44 -12.46
C ASN A 107 -10.04 28.23 -11.52
N GLU A 108 -10.65 28.26 -10.34
CA GLU A 108 -10.68 27.10 -9.42
C GLU A 108 -11.28 25.85 -10.08
N ILE A 109 -12.44 26.01 -10.78
CA ILE A 109 -13.10 24.88 -11.47
C ILE A 109 -12.19 24.30 -12.57
N VAL A 110 -11.50 25.15 -13.32
CA VAL A 110 -10.60 24.73 -14.40
C VAL A 110 -9.43 23.94 -13.81
N ILE A 111 -8.84 24.40 -12.69
CA ILE A 111 -7.77 23.68 -11.99
C ILE A 111 -8.28 22.33 -11.45
N ASN A 112 -9.46 22.28 -10.81
CA ASN A 112 -10.08 21.05 -10.36
C ASN A 112 -10.28 20.03 -11.51
N ARG A 113 -10.70 20.52 -12.70
CA ARG A 113 -10.83 19.67 -13.88
C ARG A 113 -9.51 19.11 -14.35
N ALA A 114 -8.46 19.94 -14.36
CA ALA A 114 -7.12 19.49 -14.70
C ALA A 114 -6.62 18.40 -13.75
N GLU A 115 -6.85 18.57 -12.46
CA GLU A 115 -6.44 17.58 -11.45
C GLU A 115 -7.12 16.23 -11.66
N VAL A 116 -8.45 16.20 -11.77
CA VAL A 116 -9.17 14.93 -11.98
C VAL A 116 -8.84 14.30 -13.34
N MET A 117 -8.64 15.07 -14.39
CA MET A 117 -8.19 14.56 -15.68
C MET A 117 -6.79 13.95 -15.59
N GLY A 118 -5.90 14.55 -14.79
CA GLY A 118 -4.57 13.99 -14.51
C GLY A 118 -4.65 12.64 -13.80
N VAL A 119 -5.48 12.51 -12.76
CA VAL A 119 -5.75 11.22 -12.09
C VAL A 119 -6.26 10.16 -13.06
N MET A 120 -7.15 10.55 -13.99
CA MET A 120 -7.68 9.67 -15.03
C MET A 120 -6.67 9.35 -16.16
N GLY A 121 -5.47 9.94 -16.15
CA GLY A 121 -4.46 9.77 -17.18
C GLY A 121 -4.78 10.52 -18.50
N MET A 122 -5.67 11.49 -18.45
CA MET A 122 -6.01 12.38 -19.58
C MET A 122 -5.05 13.59 -19.57
N TYR A 123 -3.77 13.32 -19.81
CA TYR A 123 -2.70 14.32 -19.58
C TYR A 123 -2.76 15.51 -20.55
N ASN A 124 -3.11 15.29 -21.81
CA ASN A 124 -3.22 16.39 -22.78
C ASN A 124 -4.36 17.33 -22.40
N GLU A 125 -5.52 16.77 -22.07
CA GLU A 125 -6.70 17.53 -21.65
C GLU A 125 -6.45 18.26 -20.31
N ALA A 126 -5.72 17.63 -19.37
CA ALA A 126 -5.33 18.26 -18.12
C ALA A 126 -4.43 19.47 -18.35
N LEU A 127 -3.42 19.35 -19.24
CA LEU A 127 -2.53 20.45 -19.60
C LEU A 127 -3.29 21.59 -20.26
N GLU A 128 -4.17 21.28 -21.23
CA GLU A 128 -5.01 22.30 -21.87
C GLU A 128 -5.87 23.09 -20.87
N GLN A 129 -6.37 22.44 -19.80
CA GLN A 129 -7.10 23.18 -18.76
C GLN A 129 -6.16 24.13 -18.01
N LEU A 130 -4.97 23.66 -17.59
CA LEU A 130 -4.01 24.46 -16.85
C LEU A 130 -3.51 25.66 -17.64
N GLU A 131 -3.27 25.52 -18.95
CA GLU A 131 -2.80 26.57 -19.85
C GLU A 131 -3.85 27.67 -20.09
N ARG A 132 -5.13 27.41 -19.80
CA ARG A 132 -6.20 28.42 -19.89
C ARG A 132 -6.25 29.38 -18.70
N VAL A 133 -5.52 29.09 -17.65
CA VAL A 133 -5.51 29.87 -16.41
C VAL A 133 -4.35 30.86 -16.45
N ASP A 134 -4.65 32.17 -16.33
CA ASP A 134 -3.61 33.17 -16.12
C ASP A 134 -3.23 33.22 -14.63
N PRO A 135 -2.00 32.84 -14.27
CA PRO A 135 -1.57 32.84 -12.88
C PRO A 135 -1.55 34.26 -12.24
N LEU A 136 -1.51 35.31 -13.07
CA LEU A 136 -1.52 36.69 -12.57
C LEU A 136 -2.90 37.14 -12.06
N GLU A 137 -3.96 36.47 -12.49
CA GLU A 137 -5.33 36.72 -12.04
C GLU A 137 -5.73 35.91 -10.79
N LEU A 138 -4.84 35.03 -10.30
CA LEU A 138 -5.16 34.12 -9.20
C LEU A 138 -4.88 34.76 -7.84
N GLU A 139 -5.84 34.60 -6.92
CA GLU A 139 -5.60 34.81 -5.51
C GLU A 139 -4.54 33.84 -4.98
N ARG A 140 -3.84 34.20 -3.93
CA ARG A 140 -2.68 33.49 -3.42
C ARG A 140 -2.94 32.01 -3.12
N GLU A 141 -4.10 31.69 -2.54
CA GLU A 141 -4.48 30.31 -2.24
C GLU A 141 -4.73 29.47 -3.51
N THR A 142 -5.46 30.04 -4.47
CA THR A 142 -5.72 29.42 -5.77
C THR A 142 -4.43 29.31 -6.60
N LEU A 143 -3.53 30.26 -6.52
CA LEU A 143 -2.20 30.22 -7.15
C LEU A 143 -1.35 29.07 -6.58
N ALA A 144 -1.35 28.89 -5.26
CA ALA A 144 -0.65 27.76 -4.64
C ALA A 144 -1.24 26.42 -5.10
N TYR A 145 -2.56 26.32 -5.20
CA TYR A 145 -3.25 25.13 -5.72
C TYR A 145 -2.93 24.87 -7.20
N TYR A 146 -2.91 25.90 -8.02
CA TYR A 146 -2.50 25.84 -9.43
C TYR A 146 -1.09 25.25 -9.59
N TYR A 147 -0.11 25.74 -8.81
CA TYR A 147 1.25 25.21 -8.85
C TYR A 147 1.34 23.77 -8.31
N ARG A 148 0.55 23.40 -7.28
CA ARG A 148 0.46 22.01 -6.82
C ARG A 148 -0.07 21.09 -7.91
N THR A 149 -1.07 21.53 -8.66
CA THR A 149 -1.66 20.75 -9.78
C THR A 149 -0.66 20.57 -10.92
N TYR A 150 0.10 21.61 -11.29
CA TYR A 150 1.19 21.49 -12.27
C TYR A 150 2.32 20.56 -11.80
N ARG A 151 2.69 20.65 -10.52
CA ARG A 151 3.67 19.73 -9.93
C ARG A 151 3.18 18.28 -10.05
N ALA A 152 1.93 18.01 -9.67
CA ALA A 152 1.33 16.68 -9.78
C ALA A 152 1.29 16.23 -11.24
N TYR A 153 0.83 17.07 -12.16
CA TYR A 153 0.77 16.79 -13.58
C TYR A 153 2.13 16.36 -14.14
N TYR A 154 3.19 17.15 -13.93
CA TYR A 154 4.51 16.78 -14.42
C TYR A 154 5.10 15.56 -13.70
N GLY A 155 4.74 15.31 -12.45
CA GLY A 155 5.05 14.08 -11.74
C GLY A 155 4.42 12.86 -12.42
N TRP A 156 3.12 12.88 -12.67
CA TRP A 156 2.43 11.81 -13.37
C TRP A 156 2.97 11.56 -14.79
N VAL A 157 3.27 12.61 -15.54
CA VAL A 157 3.86 12.47 -16.88
C VAL A 157 5.27 11.88 -16.79
N ALA A 158 6.07 12.24 -15.79
CA ALA A 158 7.37 11.65 -15.55
C ALA A 158 7.28 10.16 -15.21
N ASP A 159 6.32 9.76 -14.36
CA ASP A 159 6.10 8.35 -14.00
C ASP A 159 5.57 7.52 -15.18
N TYR A 160 4.72 8.11 -16.01
CA TYR A 160 4.22 7.47 -17.24
C TYR A 160 5.29 7.32 -18.33
N THR A 161 6.32 8.17 -18.32
CA THR A 161 7.32 8.26 -19.39
C THR A 161 8.37 7.15 -19.24
N THR A 162 8.52 6.32 -20.29
CA THR A 162 9.51 5.24 -20.35
C THR A 162 10.89 5.67 -20.87
N ASN A 163 10.99 6.85 -21.47
CA ASN A 163 12.26 7.41 -21.99
C ASN A 163 12.94 8.22 -20.89
N ASP A 164 14.12 7.80 -20.46
CA ASP A 164 14.85 8.42 -19.35
C ASP A 164 15.18 9.91 -19.59
N ALA A 165 15.55 10.30 -20.82
CA ALA A 165 15.88 11.67 -21.14
C ALA A 165 14.64 12.60 -21.03
N GLU A 166 13.48 12.14 -21.48
CA GLU A 166 12.22 12.88 -21.33
C GLU A 166 11.77 12.91 -19.87
N LYS A 167 11.89 11.78 -19.17
CA LYS A 167 11.58 11.68 -17.73
C LYS A 167 12.34 12.73 -16.93
N VAL A 168 13.65 12.89 -17.17
CA VAL A 168 14.49 13.91 -16.52
C VAL A 168 13.96 15.32 -16.77
N LYS A 169 13.47 15.63 -17.97
CA LYS A 169 12.88 16.96 -18.28
C LYS A 169 11.63 17.21 -17.45
N TYR A 170 10.74 16.22 -17.33
CA TYR A 170 9.52 16.34 -16.54
C TYR A 170 9.82 16.45 -15.03
N LEU A 171 10.78 15.68 -14.52
CA LEU A 171 11.24 15.82 -13.13
C LEU A 171 11.82 17.20 -12.82
N LYS A 172 12.57 17.81 -13.76
CA LYS A 172 13.03 19.21 -13.61
C LYS A 172 11.87 20.20 -13.56
N LYS A 173 10.82 20.00 -14.38
CA LYS A 173 9.61 20.84 -14.30
C LYS A 173 8.87 20.65 -12.99
N THR A 174 8.73 19.40 -12.52
CA THR A 174 8.16 19.08 -11.21
C THR A 174 8.91 19.82 -10.08
N ASP A 175 10.23 19.85 -10.15
CA ASP A 175 11.06 20.54 -9.15
C ASP A 175 10.93 22.07 -9.24
N ALA A 176 10.84 22.64 -10.43
CA ALA A 176 10.59 24.08 -10.62
C ALA A 176 9.22 24.51 -10.03
N TYR A 177 8.18 23.66 -10.17
CA TYR A 177 6.89 23.96 -9.54
C TYR A 177 6.91 23.79 -8.01
N ARG A 178 7.81 22.97 -7.44
CA ARG A 178 8.06 22.99 -5.99
C ARG A 178 8.56 24.35 -5.52
N ASP A 179 9.47 24.98 -6.26
CA ASP A 179 9.93 26.34 -5.95
C ASP A 179 8.77 27.34 -6.01
N SER A 180 7.92 27.24 -7.03
CA SER A 180 6.73 28.10 -7.16
C SER A 180 5.76 27.93 -5.98
N ILE A 181 5.53 26.68 -5.53
CA ILE A 181 4.71 26.38 -4.34
C ILE A 181 5.32 27.02 -3.09
N LEU A 182 6.63 26.90 -2.89
CA LEU A 182 7.32 27.46 -1.72
C LEU A 182 7.24 29.00 -1.66
N ILE A 183 7.15 29.66 -2.82
CA ILE A 183 6.97 31.11 -2.91
C ILE A 183 5.51 31.52 -2.68
N ALA A 184 4.57 30.79 -3.28
CA ALA A 184 3.14 31.12 -3.25
C ALA A 184 2.43 30.74 -1.95
N THR A 185 2.97 29.80 -1.16
CA THR A 185 2.32 29.26 0.03
C THR A 185 2.91 29.84 1.31
N ASP A 186 2.05 30.27 2.23
CA ASP A 186 2.46 30.67 3.59
C ASP A 186 2.98 29.48 4.40
N PRO A 187 3.72 29.69 5.50
CA PRO A 187 4.19 28.63 6.35
C PRO A 187 3.03 27.74 6.85
N CYS A 188 3.05 26.49 6.46
CA CYS A 188 2.06 25.46 6.82
C CYS A 188 2.67 24.06 6.67
N VAL A 189 1.93 23.03 7.06
CA VAL A 189 2.37 21.62 6.95
C VAL A 189 2.72 21.26 5.51
N ASP A 190 1.85 21.56 4.56
CA ASP A 190 2.04 21.22 3.14
C ASP A 190 3.30 21.86 2.56
N ARG A 191 3.54 23.15 2.89
CA ARG A 191 4.77 23.85 2.48
C ARG A 191 6.01 23.20 3.06
N SER A 192 5.95 22.79 4.32
CA SER A 192 7.07 22.11 5.00
C SER A 192 7.38 20.74 4.39
N ILE A 193 6.36 19.99 3.95
CA ILE A 193 6.53 18.74 3.19
C ILE A 193 7.26 19.02 1.87
N VAL A 194 6.80 20.00 1.08
CA VAL A 194 7.46 20.37 -0.19
C VAL A 194 8.91 20.82 0.04
N TRP A 195 9.17 21.52 1.15
CA TRP A 195 10.54 21.90 1.52
C TRP A 195 11.42 20.68 1.82
N ALA A 196 10.88 19.68 2.55
CA ALA A 196 11.58 18.43 2.82
C ALA A 196 11.84 17.63 1.52
N GLU A 197 10.88 17.53 0.59
CA GLU A 197 11.07 16.94 -0.73
C GLU A 197 12.24 17.59 -1.49
N LYS A 198 12.32 18.93 -1.49
CA LYS A 198 13.45 19.66 -2.09
C LYS A 198 14.79 19.29 -1.43
N LYS A 199 14.82 19.04 -0.10
CA LYS A 199 16.03 18.58 0.59
C LYS A 199 16.43 17.19 0.13
N ILE A 200 15.46 16.27 -0.02
CA ILE A 200 15.71 14.91 -0.51
C ILE A 200 16.33 14.97 -1.92
N ILE A 201 15.68 15.67 -2.86
CA ILE A 201 16.14 15.80 -4.25
C ILE A 201 17.55 16.37 -4.34
N ASN A 202 17.90 17.30 -3.44
CA ASN A 202 19.22 17.92 -3.37
C ASN A 202 20.25 17.09 -2.56
N GLY A 203 19.95 15.84 -2.23
CA GLY A 203 20.83 14.93 -1.48
C GLY A 203 21.01 15.26 0.00
N ARG A 204 20.21 16.21 0.54
CA ARG A 204 20.26 16.61 1.96
C ARG A 204 19.26 15.81 2.79
N VAL A 205 19.34 14.48 2.70
CA VAL A 205 18.36 13.55 3.28
C VAL A 205 18.24 13.71 4.80
N ASP A 206 19.35 13.85 5.53
CA ASP A 206 19.31 14.01 6.99
C ASP A 206 18.55 15.28 7.42
N SER A 207 18.71 16.38 6.67
CA SER A 207 17.94 17.60 6.94
C SER A 207 16.44 17.41 6.70
N ALA A 208 16.06 16.66 5.66
CA ALA A 208 14.66 16.31 5.39
C ALA A 208 14.07 15.46 6.49
N LEU A 209 14.80 14.45 6.97
CA LEU A 209 14.37 13.56 8.06
C LEU A 209 14.10 14.32 9.36
N VAL A 210 14.93 15.31 9.70
CA VAL A 210 14.70 16.17 10.88
C VAL A 210 13.41 16.96 10.71
N ILE A 211 13.24 17.66 9.58
CA ILE A 211 12.04 18.47 9.28
C ILE A 211 10.78 17.60 9.37
N LEU A 212 10.76 16.44 8.70
CA LEU A 212 9.61 15.56 8.65
C LEU A 212 9.29 14.93 10.00
N SER A 213 10.31 14.56 10.78
CA SER A 213 10.13 14.00 12.11
C SER A 213 9.53 14.99 13.11
N ASP A 214 9.94 16.25 13.04
CA ASP A 214 9.38 17.31 13.89
C ASP A 214 7.95 17.66 13.44
N LEU A 215 7.73 17.78 12.13
CA LEU A 215 6.42 18.03 11.56
C LEU A 215 5.40 16.94 11.94
N LEU A 216 5.83 15.69 11.96
CA LEU A 216 4.98 14.56 12.34
C LEU A 216 4.48 14.63 13.80
N LYS A 217 5.29 15.15 14.71
CA LYS A 217 4.91 15.34 16.13
C LYS A 217 3.84 16.41 16.31
N GLU A 218 3.86 17.43 15.48
CA GLU A 218 2.99 18.61 15.57
C GLU A 218 1.72 18.49 14.74
N THR A 219 1.66 17.56 13.77
CA THR A 219 0.53 17.42 12.84
C THR A 219 -0.56 16.54 13.43
N PRO A 220 -1.77 17.05 13.72
CA PRO A 220 -2.89 16.26 14.22
C PRO A 220 -3.67 15.53 13.10
N ASP A 221 -3.67 16.09 11.90
CA ASP A 221 -4.46 15.61 10.77
C ASP A 221 -3.88 14.31 10.17
N GLU A 222 -4.69 13.25 10.13
CA GLU A 222 -4.25 11.93 9.67
C GLU A 222 -3.92 11.90 8.16
N ARG A 223 -4.62 12.69 7.35
CA ARG A 223 -4.34 12.77 5.91
C ARG A 223 -2.97 13.44 5.66
N GLN A 224 -2.70 14.53 6.36
CA GLN A 224 -1.38 15.19 6.30
C GLN A 224 -0.27 14.26 6.82
N LYS A 225 -0.52 13.48 7.88
CA LYS A 225 0.43 12.43 8.32
C LYS A 225 0.72 11.42 7.20
N GLY A 226 -0.27 11.03 6.41
CA GLY A 226 -0.08 10.15 5.25
C GLY A 226 0.96 10.70 4.28
N TYR A 227 0.89 11.98 3.93
CA TYR A 227 1.88 12.65 3.08
C TYR A 227 3.26 12.72 3.74
N ILE A 228 3.32 12.99 5.06
CA ILE A 228 4.60 13.00 5.80
C ILE A 228 5.22 11.59 5.81
N TYR A 229 4.43 10.54 6.05
CA TYR A 229 4.91 9.16 6.01
C TYR A 229 5.45 8.79 4.62
N TYR A 230 4.73 9.16 3.56
CA TYR A 230 5.19 8.92 2.20
C TYR A 230 6.52 9.61 1.90
N THR A 231 6.66 10.88 2.27
CA THR A 231 7.92 11.63 2.08
C THR A 231 9.05 11.08 2.96
N LEU A 232 8.74 10.57 4.18
CA LEU A 232 9.71 9.84 5.00
C LEU A 232 10.17 8.55 4.32
N SER A 233 9.27 7.81 3.67
CA SER A 233 9.66 6.59 2.93
C SER A 233 10.61 6.91 1.79
N GLU A 234 10.37 7.99 1.04
CA GLU A 234 11.28 8.45 -0.03
C GLU A 234 12.66 8.88 0.52
N ALA A 235 12.68 9.51 1.69
CA ALA A 235 13.93 9.87 2.34
C ALA A 235 14.74 8.63 2.78
N TYR A 236 14.07 7.58 3.27
CA TYR A 236 14.73 6.33 3.66
C TYR A 236 15.13 5.47 2.46
N ASP A 237 14.37 5.47 1.36
CA ASP A 237 14.78 4.88 0.06
C ASP A 237 16.11 5.51 -0.41
N MET A 238 16.18 6.84 -0.49
CA MET A 238 17.40 7.56 -0.85
C MET A 238 18.59 7.28 0.09
N ARG A 239 18.32 6.88 1.34
CA ARG A 239 19.33 6.48 2.32
C ARG A 239 19.72 5.01 2.21
N GLY A 240 18.96 4.19 1.50
CA GLY A 240 19.11 2.74 1.40
C GLY A 240 18.64 1.99 2.65
N ASP A 241 17.80 2.60 3.50
CA ASP A 241 17.24 1.97 4.70
C ASP A 241 15.89 1.31 4.38
N ILE A 242 15.95 0.15 3.76
CA ILE A 242 14.78 -0.63 3.31
C ILE A 242 13.80 -0.90 4.47
N GLN A 243 14.31 -1.10 5.71
CA GLN A 243 13.42 -1.43 6.83
C GLN A 243 12.55 -0.24 7.22
N LYS A 244 13.10 0.96 7.25
CA LYS A 244 12.34 2.18 7.52
C LYS A 244 11.47 2.60 6.34
N GLU A 245 11.93 2.38 5.12
CA GLU A 245 11.11 2.59 3.93
C GLU A 245 9.84 1.73 3.98
N ILE A 246 9.96 0.42 4.24
CA ILE A 246 8.83 -0.50 4.44
C ILE A 246 7.89 0.01 5.54
N TYR A 247 8.44 0.41 6.69
CA TYR A 247 7.66 0.91 7.82
C TYR A 247 6.79 2.11 7.45
N TYR A 248 7.38 3.12 6.81
CA TYR A 248 6.66 4.34 6.46
C TYR A 248 5.72 4.17 5.27
N LEU A 249 6.06 3.34 4.29
CA LEU A 249 5.12 2.96 3.22
C LEU A 249 3.90 2.22 3.78
N ALA A 250 4.10 1.32 4.76
CA ALA A 250 2.99 0.63 5.40
C ALA A 250 2.09 1.60 6.19
N LEU A 251 2.65 2.59 6.89
CA LEU A 251 1.87 3.63 7.58
C LEU A 251 1.10 4.50 6.57
N THR A 252 1.71 4.87 5.45
CA THR A 252 1.03 5.59 4.36
C THR A 252 -0.14 4.78 3.83
N ALA A 253 0.07 3.51 3.46
CA ALA A 253 -0.99 2.64 2.95
C ALA A 253 -2.14 2.45 3.96
N ILE A 254 -1.84 2.35 5.26
CA ILE A 254 -2.85 2.31 6.33
C ILE A 254 -3.71 3.58 6.33
N THR A 255 -3.08 4.74 6.18
CA THR A 255 -3.78 6.04 6.16
C THR A 255 -4.64 6.17 4.91
N ASP A 256 -4.11 5.81 3.74
CA ASP A 256 -4.80 5.84 2.46
C ASP A 256 -6.06 4.96 2.49
N LEU A 257 -5.92 3.70 2.89
CA LEU A 257 -7.03 2.74 2.96
C LEU A 257 -8.12 3.17 3.95
N LYS A 258 -7.75 3.68 5.13
CA LYS A 258 -8.71 4.20 6.11
C LYS A 258 -9.48 5.42 5.61
N SER A 259 -8.84 6.25 4.81
CA SER A 259 -9.44 7.42 4.16
C SER A 259 -10.19 7.07 2.88
N SER A 260 -10.26 5.78 2.51
CA SER A 260 -10.82 5.28 1.25
C SER A 260 -10.21 5.95 0.02
N ILE A 261 -8.95 6.32 0.08
CA ILE A 261 -8.16 6.72 -1.09
C ILE A 261 -7.86 5.45 -1.89
N ARG A 262 -8.11 5.47 -3.19
CA ARG A 262 -7.87 4.35 -4.12
C ARG A 262 -6.79 4.66 -5.16
N GLU A 263 -6.44 5.92 -5.33
CA GLU A 263 -5.33 6.39 -6.17
C GLU A 263 -4.10 6.61 -5.30
N TYR A 264 -3.35 5.56 -5.00
CA TYR A 264 -2.17 5.60 -4.14
C TYR A 264 -0.98 4.83 -4.74
N ALA A 265 0.23 5.32 -4.49
CA ALA A 265 1.47 4.65 -4.88
C ALA A 265 2.06 3.80 -3.75
N SER A 266 1.69 4.08 -2.49
CA SER A 266 2.30 3.50 -1.29
C SER A 266 2.23 1.98 -1.25
N LEU A 267 1.04 1.41 -1.46
CA LEU A 267 0.83 -0.05 -1.41
C LEU A 267 1.50 -0.77 -2.57
N GLN A 268 1.59 -0.13 -3.72
CA GLN A 268 2.25 -0.66 -4.91
C GLN A 268 3.77 -0.71 -4.73
N LYS A 269 4.40 0.38 -4.24
CA LYS A 269 5.83 0.39 -3.90
C LYS A 269 6.14 -0.64 -2.82
N LEU A 270 5.26 -0.73 -1.80
CA LEU A 270 5.40 -1.72 -0.73
C LEU A 270 5.32 -3.16 -1.26
N ALA A 271 4.43 -3.44 -2.23
CA ALA A 271 4.34 -4.76 -2.86
C ALA A 271 5.64 -5.16 -3.58
N GLN A 272 6.29 -4.21 -4.25
CA GLN A 272 7.61 -4.43 -4.86
C GLN A 272 8.67 -4.76 -3.81
N LEU A 273 8.76 -3.97 -2.73
CA LEU A 273 9.70 -4.23 -1.64
C LEU A 273 9.44 -5.59 -0.97
N MET A 274 8.16 -5.97 -0.77
CA MET A 274 7.82 -7.30 -0.26
C MET A 274 8.32 -8.41 -1.19
N TYR A 275 8.20 -8.23 -2.50
CA TYR A 275 8.77 -9.17 -3.49
C TYR A 275 10.31 -9.26 -3.38
N GLU A 276 10.99 -8.13 -3.27
CA GLU A 276 12.46 -8.06 -3.16
C GLU A 276 12.99 -8.70 -1.87
N VAL A 277 12.28 -8.53 -0.74
CA VAL A 277 12.64 -9.17 0.54
C VAL A 277 12.16 -10.62 0.65
N GLY A 278 11.44 -11.14 -0.36
CA GLY A 278 10.99 -12.54 -0.45
C GLY A 278 9.66 -12.85 0.23
N ASP A 279 8.92 -11.85 0.72
CA ASP A 279 7.56 -12.02 1.26
C ASP A 279 6.53 -12.01 0.12
N LEU A 280 6.46 -13.13 -0.61
CA LEU A 280 5.62 -13.27 -1.79
C LEU A 280 4.12 -13.19 -1.47
N ASP A 281 3.70 -13.59 -0.27
CA ASP A 281 2.30 -13.56 0.15
C ASP A 281 1.81 -12.12 0.27
N ARG A 282 2.57 -11.27 0.97
CA ARG A 282 2.25 -9.85 1.08
C ARG A 282 2.44 -9.12 -0.25
N ALA A 283 3.49 -9.43 -1.02
CA ALA A 283 3.69 -8.86 -2.35
C ALA A 283 2.46 -9.05 -3.24
N TYR A 284 1.95 -10.28 -3.31
CA TYR A 284 0.77 -10.62 -4.11
C TYR A 284 -0.51 -9.95 -3.56
N LYS A 285 -0.73 -10.04 -2.23
CA LYS A 285 -1.90 -9.43 -1.56
C LYS A 285 -1.97 -7.93 -1.78
N TYR A 286 -0.85 -7.22 -1.59
CA TYR A 286 -0.79 -5.77 -1.70
C TYR A 286 -0.95 -5.30 -3.14
N LEU A 287 -0.34 -6.01 -4.08
CA LEU A 287 -0.46 -5.70 -5.51
C LEU A 287 -1.88 -5.88 -6.02
N ASN A 288 -2.56 -6.98 -5.63
CA ASN A 288 -3.97 -7.20 -5.98
C ASN A 288 -4.87 -6.11 -5.41
N CYS A 289 -4.70 -5.75 -4.14
CA CYS A 289 -5.46 -4.67 -3.51
C CYS A 289 -5.27 -3.35 -4.26
N SER A 290 -4.02 -3.01 -4.61
CA SER A 290 -3.71 -1.79 -5.37
C SER A 290 -4.33 -1.80 -6.77
N MET A 291 -4.34 -2.95 -7.45
CA MET A 291 -4.94 -3.10 -8.78
C MET A 291 -6.47 -2.91 -8.73
N GLU A 292 -7.15 -3.58 -7.79
CA GLU A 292 -8.60 -3.43 -7.60
C GLU A 292 -8.99 -1.97 -7.35
N ASP A 293 -8.25 -1.28 -6.48
CA ASP A 293 -8.53 0.09 -6.12
C ASP A 293 -8.23 1.07 -7.26
N ALA A 294 -7.13 0.87 -8.02
CA ALA A 294 -6.82 1.66 -9.20
C ALA A 294 -7.91 1.56 -10.29
N VAL A 295 -8.43 0.34 -10.52
CA VAL A 295 -9.55 0.11 -11.44
C VAL A 295 -10.82 0.80 -10.93
N ALA A 296 -11.15 0.64 -9.65
CA ALA A 296 -12.35 1.22 -9.07
C ALA A 296 -12.33 2.76 -9.03
N CYS A 297 -11.14 3.38 -8.94
CA CYS A 297 -10.94 4.82 -9.01
C CYS A 297 -10.92 5.36 -10.44
N ASN A 298 -10.70 4.53 -11.46
CA ASN A 298 -10.30 4.91 -12.82
C ASN A 298 -8.95 5.67 -12.85
N ALA A 299 -8.01 5.28 -11.98
CA ALA A 299 -6.66 5.84 -11.88
C ALA A 299 -5.72 5.13 -12.86
N ARG A 300 -5.68 5.58 -14.11
CA ARG A 300 -4.99 4.87 -15.21
C ARG A 300 -3.49 4.72 -14.99
N LEU A 301 -2.81 5.72 -14.46
CA LEU A 301 -1.38 5.61 -14.17
C LEU A 301 -1.13 4.47 -13.20
N ARG A 302 -1.84 4.43 -12.08
CA ARG A 302 -1.68 3.38 -11.06
C ARG A 302 -1.98 2.00 -11.60
N PHE A 303 -2.99 1.89 -12.45
CA PHE A 303 -3.29 0.63 -13.14
C PHE A 303 -2.13 0.17 -14.03
N ILE A 304 -1.54 1.07 -14.84
CA ILE A 304 -0.41 0.76 -15.72
C ILE A 304 0.81 0.33 -14.89
N GLU A 305 1.16 1.06 -13.85
CA GLU A 305 2.29 0.73 -12.97
C GLU A 305 2.12 -0.65 -12.33
N VAL A 306 0.93 -0.94 -11.78
CA VAL A 306 0.64 -2.27 -11.20
C VAL A 306 0.79 -3.37 -12.25
N THR A 307 0.26 -3.17 -13.46
CA THR A 307 0.31 -4.19 -14.52
C THR A 307 1.71 -4.50 -15.02
N GLN A 308 2.70 -3.61 -14.84
CA GLN A 308 4.10 -3.88 -15.16
C GLN A 308 4.71 -4.95 -14.25
N PHE A 309 4.37 -4.95 -12.96
CA PHE A 309 4.93 -5.87 -11.96
C PHE A 309 4.05 -7.09 -11.72
N PHE A 310 2.76 -6.98 -11.99
CA PHE A 310 1.79 -8.05 -11.73
C PHE A 310 2.20 -9.41 -12.30
N PRO A 311 2.63 -9.54 -13.58
CA PRO A 311 2.99 -10.85 -14.14
C PRO A 311 4.18 -11.50 -13.43
N ILE A 312 5.12 -10.69 -12.94
CA ILE A 312 6.34 -11.16 -12.25
C ILE A 312 5.96 -11.74 -10.88
N ILE A 313 5.21 -10.95 -10.09
CA ILE A 313 4.80 -11.33 -8.74
C ILE A 313 3.80 -12.50 -8.78
N ASP A 314 2.82 -12.47 -9.68
CA ASP A 314 1.83 -13.55 -9.87
C ASP A 314 2.51 -14.88 -10.24
N LYS A 315 3.47 -14.85 -11.16
CA LYS A 315 4.25 -16.04 -11.53
C LYS A 315 5.04 -16.59 -10.34
N ALA A 316 5.73 -15.72 -9.59
CA ALA A 316 6.52 -16.13 -8.43
C ALA A 316 5.63 -16.72 -7.32
N TYR A 317 4.48 -16.11 -7.08
CA TYR A 317 3.48 -16.57 -6.12
C TYR A 317 2.90 -17.94 -6.51
N LYS A 318 2.49 -18.12 -7.76
CA LYS A 318 1.99 -19.39 -8.28
C LYS A 318 3.02 -20.53 -8.17
N LEU A 319 4.29 -20.25 -8.49
CA LEU A 319 5.37 -21.23 -8.33
C LEU A 319 5.59 -21.64 -6.87
N LYS A 320 5.48 -20.69 -5.93
CA LYS A 320 5.51 -20.97 -4.49
C LYS A 320 4.33 -21.89 -4.11
N GLU A 321 3.12 -21.53 -4.48
CA GLU A 321 1.91 -22.29 -4.18
C GLU A 321 1.96 -23.72 -4.73
N GLU A 322 2.42 -23.89 -5.96
CA GLU A 322 2.62 -25.23 -6.56
C GLU A 322 3.64 -26.07 -5.77
N ARG A 323 4.74 -25.46 -5.35
CA ARG A 323 5.76 -26.13 -4.52
C ARG A 323 5.19 -26.56 -3.18
N GLU A 324 4.44 -25.69 -2.49
CA GLU A 324 3.79 -26.01 -1.21
C GLU A 324 2.77 -27.12 -1.36
N ARG A 325 1.97 -27.12 -2.44
CA ARG A 325 1.05 -28.22 -2.76
C ARG A 325 1.77 -29.53 -3.03
N GLN A 326 2.91 -29.52 -3.72
CA GLN A 326 3.74 -30.72 -3.96
C GLN A 326 4.29 -31.28 -2.65
N ILE A 327 4.84 -30.43 -1.77
CA ILE A 327 5.33 -30.83 -0.44
C ILE A 327 4.20 -31.46 0.38
N SER A 328 3.04 -30.81 0.44
CA SER A 328 1.86 -31.33 1.17
C SER A 328 1.39 -32.69 0.64
N ARG A 329 1.36 -32.87 -0.69
CA ARG A 329 1.01 -34.16 -1.32
C ARG A 329 2.03 -35.24 -0.96
N THR A 330 3.33 -34.92 -1.02
CA THR A 330 4.40 -35.86 -0.69
C THR A 330 4.34 -36.29 0.78
N LEU A 331 4.07 -35.35 1.71
CA LEU A 331 3.87 -35.64 3.11
C LEU A 331 2.66 -36.55 3.34
N LEU A 332 1.52 -36.26 2.70
CA LEU A 332 0.31 -37.11 2.79
C LEU A 332 0.58 -38.52 2.33
N ILE A 333 1.26 -38.69 1.18
CA ILE A 333 1.62 -40.02 0.66
C ILE A 333 2.55 -40.75 1.64
N SER A 334 3.56 -40.08 2.18
CA SER A 334 4.51 -40.64 3.12
C SER A 334 3.83 -41.11 4.42
N VAL A 335 2.94 -40.31 5.00
CA VAL A 335 2.16 -40.65 6.21
C VAL A 335 1.23 -41.80 5.92
N SER A 336 0.58 -41.83 4.75
CA SER A 336 -0.32 -42.95 4.36
C SER A 336 0.43 -44.28 4.22
N LEU A 337 1.62 -44.26 3.59
CA LEU A 337 2.47 -45.46 3.47
C LEU A 337 2.97 -45.93 4.84
N LEU A 338 3.38 -45.02 5.73
CA LEU A 338 3.80 -45.37 7.07
C LEU A 338 2.67 -45.99 7.89
N SER A 339 1.45 -45.45 7.79
CA SER A 339 0.26 -45.98 8.43
C SER A 339 -0.07 -47.40 7.95
N LEU A 340 0.04 -47.63 6.64
CA LEU A 340 -0.20 -48.94 6.04
C LEU A 340 0.85 -49.95 6.51
N PHE A 341 2.10 -49.54 6.60
CA PHE A 341 3.18 -50.39 7.13
C PHE A 341 2.96 -50.77 8.60
N LEU A 342 2.55 -49.80 9.44
CA LEU A 342 2.23 -50.06 10.85
C LEU A 342 1.06 -51.02 11.00
N LEU A 343 0.00 -50.87 10.20
CA LEU A 343 -1.13 -51.80 10.20
C LEU A 343 -0.70 -53.22 9.79
N ALA A 344 0.16 -53.34 8.79
CA ALA A 344 0.69 -54.65 8.37
C ALA A 344 1.56 -55.27 9.45
N ALA A 345 2.41 -54.49 10.14
CA ALA A 345 3.23 -54.94 11.25
C ALA A 345 2.37 -55.42 12.46
N ILE A 346 1.32 -54.66 12.82
CA ILE A 346 0.37 -55.03 13.88
C ILE A 346 -0.35 -56.35 13.49
N PHE A 347 -0.80 -56.49 12.26
CA PHE A 347 -1.44 -57.68 11.78
C PHE A 347 -0.48 -58.90 11.81
N TYR A 348 0.79 -58.71 11.42
CA TYR A 348 1.82 -59.75 11.48
C TYR A 348 2.09 -60.17 12.93
N LEU A 349 2.29 -59.23 13.85
CA LEU A 349 2.47 -59.50 15.29
C LEU A 349 1.27 -60.23 15.90
N TYR A 350 0.06 -59.80 15.55
CA TYR A 350 -1.17 -60.50 15.98
C TYR A 350 -1.21 -61.97 15.53
N ARG A 351 -0.90 -62.23 14.26
CA ARG A 351 -0.83 -63.61 13.74
C ARG A 351 0.27 -64.43 14.42
N TRP A 352 1.43 -63.82 14.67
CA TRP A 352 2.55 -64.46 15.36
C TRP A 352 2.18 -64.83 16.82
N MET A 353 1.59 -63.92 17.58
CA MET A 353 1.12 -64.16 18.94
C MET A 353 0.05 -65.26 18.99
N LYS A 354 -0.86 -65.28 18.02
CA LYS A 354 -1.86 -66.35 17.93
C LYS A 354 -1.23 -67.74 17.70
N LYS A 355 -0.21 -67.81 16.86
CA LYS A 355 0.55 -69.08 16.68
C LYS A 355 1.26 -69.53 17.97
N LEU A 356 1.91 -68.61 18.66
CA LEU A 356 2.56 -68.85 19.94
C LEU A 356 1.58 -69.38 21.01
N SER A 357 0.43 -68.72 21.15
CA SER A 357 -0.63 -69.16 22.09
C SER A 357 -1.12 -70.58 21.84
N VAL A 358 -1.29 -70.95 20.55
CA VAL A 358 -1.68 -72.34 20.18
C VAL A 358 -0.57 -73.32 20.53
N THR A 359 0.72 -72.95 20.27
CA THR A 359 1.87 -73.82 20.58
C THR A 359 2.02 -74.06 22.11
N VAL A 360 1.86 -72.99 22.92
CA VAL A 360 1.91 -73.04 24.37
C VAL A 360 0.74 -73.94 24.91
N SER A 361 -0.46 -73.78 24.38
CA SER A 361 -1.60 -74.63 24.75
C SER A 361 -1.35 -76.14 24.45
N TYR A 362 -0.70 -76.43 23.31
CA TYR A 362 -0.33 -77.79 22.94
C TYR A 362 0.72 -78.42 23.86
N THR A 363 1.76 -77.59 24.25
CA THR A 363 2.81 -78.07 25.18
C THR A 363 2.24 -78.28 26.60
N HIS A 364 1.28 -77.46 27.05
CA HIS A 364 0.64 -77.58 28.35
C HIS A 364 -0.24 -78.88 28.39
N LEU A 365 -1.00 -79.13 27.33
CA LEU A 365 -1.83 -80.40 27.19
C LEU A 365 -0.96 -81.65 27.21
N ARG A 366 0.20 -81.61 26.51
CA ARG A 366 1.14 -82.75 26.47
C ARG A 366 1.83 -83.01 27.79
N ALA A 367 2.18 -81.92 28.55
CA ALA A 367 2.73 -82.04 29.91
C ALA A 367 1.69 -82.69 30.91
N HIS A 368 0.40 -82.36 30.78
CA HIS A 368 -0.65 -82.94 31.58
C HIS A 368 -0.88 -84.41 31.25
N GLU A 369 -0.83 -84.83 29.96
CA GLU A 369 -0.94 -86.22 29.56
C GLU A 369 0.23 -87.08 30.06
N THR A 370 1.44 -86.52 30.05
CA THR A 370 2.61 -87.24 30.58
C THR A 370 2.59 -87.39 32.09
N LEU A 371 2.01 -86.45 32.83
CA LEU A 371 1.81 -86.58 34.30
C LEU A 371 0.65 -87.50 34.69
N ALA A 372 -0.34 -87.75 33.84
CA ALA A 372 -1.45 -88.63 34.08
C ALA A 372 -1.14 -90.10 33.75
N ASN A 373 -0.01 -90.34 33.04
CA ASN A 373 0.43 -91.74 32.69
C ASN A 373 1.65 -92.23 33.51
N LEU A 374 2.07 -91.52 34.59
CA LEU A 374 2.96 -91.98 35.61
C LEU A 374 2.20 -92.33 36.89
#